data_3a042916249254a44bff7ad438f14757
#
_entry.id   3a042916249254a44bff7ad438f14757
#
_cell.length_a   1.000
_cell.length_b   1.000
_cell.length_c   1.000
_cell.angle_alpha   90.00
_cell.angle_beta   90.00
_cell.angle_gamma   90.00
#
_symmetry.space_group_name_H-M   'P 1'
#
loop_
_entity.id
_entity.type
_entity.pdbx_description
1 polymer ?
#
loop_
_entity_poly.entity_id
_entity_poly.type
_entity_poly.pdbx_seq_one_letter_code
_entity_poly.pdbx_strand_id
1 'polypeptide(L)'
;MAGITPNATAAGSSRAANAAFKSQLNKVYTWYTGGFIAFVIVLAVLEQMGLPRSYIGFIFLLATVALYAGIGIMSRTTDAAEYYVAGRRVPAIYNGMATGADWMSAASFIGMAGTLYLTGYGGLAFIMGWTGGYCLVALFLAPYLRKFGQFTIPDFLGERYGGNLARFIGIFAAILCSFTYVVAQIYGVGLITARLSGLAFEIGVFVGLGGILVCSFLGGMRAVTWTQVAQYIILIIAYLVPVVWLSVKQTSVPVPQAIYGAQLQKITAKEAQLKADPKELEVIAAFKQRAEGADAKLKDVPAAMAADKMAAEQKLADLKGANAPLADVQAAEKALAALPATEADAKKAYAAAKSANEARAKPLAGMPPHAQQYAGDPNGDEKAQKTFNESRRNFLALVFCL
;
A
#
# COMPACT_ATOMS: atom_id res chain seq x y z
N MET A 1 -51.25 19.90 -19.81
CA MET A 1 -49.80 20.22 -20.01
C MET A 1 -49.64 21.67 -19.59
N ALA A 2 -49.23 21.90 -18.35
CA ALA A 2 -48.87 23.23 -17.87
C ALA A 2 -47.35 23.22 -17.63
N GLY A 3 -46.62 23.99 -18.43
CA GLY A 3 -45.20 24.14 -18.33
C GLY A 3 -44.80 24.83 -17.04
N ILE A 4 -44.13 24.11 -16.16
CA ILE A 4 -43.46 24.66 -14.97
C ILE A 4 -42.14 25.28 -15.48
N THR A 5 -42.13 26.57 -15.77
CA THR A 5 -40.93 27.34 -15.93
C THR A 5 -40.23 27.43 -14.56
N PRO A 6 -38.96 27.02 -14.42
CA PRO A 6 -38.27 27.18 -13.14
C PRO A 6 -38.13 28.68 -12.83
N ASN A 7 -38.60 29.07 -11.66
CA ASN A 7 -38.56 30.44 -11.16
C ASN A 7 -37.09 30.92 -11.14
N ALA A 8 -36.74 31.88 -11.99
CA ALA A 8 -35.39 32.44 -12.12
C ALA A 8 -34.86 33.03 -10.79
N THR A 9 -35.75 33.46 -9.90
CA THR A 9 -35.42 33.94 -8.54
C THR A 9 -34.92 32.84 -7.62
N ALA A 10 -35.53 31.64 -7.68
CA ALA A 10 -35.10 30.49 -6.90
C ALA A 10 -33.70 29.94 -7.36
N ALA A 11 -33.45 29.96 -8.67
CA ALA A 11 -32.16 29.57 -9.22
C ALA A 11 -31.04 30.60 -8.90
N GLY A 12 -31.36 31.88 -8.82
CA GLY A 12 -30.41 32.91 -8.41
C GLY A 12 -30.04 32.82 -6.93
N SER A 13 -31.01 32.58 -6.05
CA SER A 13 -30.76 32.41 -4.60
C SER A 13 -29.93 31.15 -4.30
N SER A 14 -30.16 30.07 -5.02
CA SER A 14 -29.37 28.82 -4.87
C SER A 14 -27.92 28.97 -5.34
N ARG A 15 -27.67 29.73 -6.43
CA ARG A 15 -26.33 30.04 -6.91
C ARG A 15 -25.56 30.92 -5.94
N ALA A 16 -26.18 31.95 -5.37
CA ALA A 16 -25.56 32.82 -4.37
C ALA A 16 -25.24 32.07 -3.09
N ALA A 17 -26.14 31.23 -2.58
CA ALA A 17 -25.91 30.36 -1.42
C ALA A 17 -24.76 29.38 -1.63
N ASN A 18 -24.66 28.77 -2.82
CA ASN A 18 -23.57 27.86 -3.16
C ASN A 18 -22.24 28.63 -3.29
N ALA A 19 -22.21 29.84 -3.81
CA ALA A 19 -21.02 30.67 -3.89
C ALA A 19 -20.53 31.09 -2.50
N ALA A 20 -21.45 31.51 -1.61
CA ALA A 20 -21.15 31.86 -0.23
C ALA A 20 -20.59 30.66 0.54
N PHE A 21 -21.21 29.49 0.42
CA PHE A 21 -20.73 28.25 1.01
C PHE A 21 -19.31 27.87 0.55
N LYS A 22 -19.06 27.95 -0.76
CA LYS A 22 -17.73 27.70 -1.34
C LYS A 22 -16.68 28.70 -0.83
N SER A 23 -17.04 29.98 -0.71
CA SER A 23 -16.16 31.01 -0.16
C SER A 23 -15.80 30.74 1.31
N GLN A 24 -16.78 30.34 2.11
CA GLN A 24 -16.57 29.93 3.50
C GLN A 24 -15.65 28.75 3.61
N LEU A 25 -15.84 27.69 2.80
CA LEU A 25 -14.97 26.51 2.75
C LEU A 25 -13.53 26.90 2.37
N ASN A 26 -13.37 27.71 1.31
CA ASN A 26 -12.04 28.19 0.93
C ASN A 26 -11.33 28.91 2.08
N LYS A 27 -12.04 29.78 2.81
CA LYS A 27 -11.48 30.47 3.97
C LYS A 27 -11.06 29.50 5.08
N VAL A 28 -11.91 28.53 5.42
CA VAL A 28 -11.61 27.53 6.46
C VAL A 28 -10.38 26.72 6.10
N TYR A 29 -10.32 26.19 4.87
CA TYR A 29 -9.17 25.37 4.46
C TYR A 29 -7.89 26.18 4.20
N THR A 30 -7.97 27.45 3.88
CA THR A 30 -6.79 28.33 3.85
C THR A 30 -6.20 28.52 5.25
N TRP A 31 -7.04 28.80 6.25
CA TRP A 31 -6.60 28.89 7.65
C TRP A 31 -6.06 27.56 8.18
N TYR A 32 -6.71 26.45 7.82
CA TYR A 32 -6.26 25.11 8.13
C TYR A 32 -4.85 24.84 7.57
N THR A 33 -4.64 25.13 6.28
CA THR A 33 -3.35 24.95 5.63
C THR A 33 -2.25 25.81 6.26
N GLY A 34 -2.55 27.08 6.52
CA GLY A 34 -1.62 27.99 7.21
C GLY A 34 -1.28 27.51 8.63
N GLY A 35 -2.29 27.09 9.39
CA GLY A 35 -2.11 26.55 10.73
C GLY A 35 -1.28 25.26 10.74
N PHE A 36 -1.51 24.36 9.77
CA PHE A 36 -0.71 23.15 9.62
C PHE A 36 0.76 23.46 9.30
N ILE A 37 1.02 24.36 8.36
CA ILE A 37 2.40 24.77 8.02
C ILE A 37 3.10 25.39 9.24
N ALA A 38 2.40 26.26 9.97
CA ALA A 38 2.93 26.86 11.21
C ALA A 38 3.24 25.78 12.26
N PHE A 39 2.36 24.80 12.43
CA PHE A 39 2.57 23.67 13.34
C PHE A 39 3.82 22.87 12.97
N VAL A 40 4.01 22.54 11.68
CA VAL A 40 5.19 21.82 11.21
C VAL A 40 6.48 22.62 11.45
N ILE A 41 6.44 23.94 11.20
CA ILE A 41 7.59 24.83 11.47
C ILE A 41 7.93 24.83 12.98
N VAL A 42 6.92 24.91 13.84
CA VAL A 42 7.13 24.87 15.31
C VAL A 42 7.78 23.53 15.71
N LEU A 43 7.31 22.39 15.17
CA LEU A 43 7.92 21.09 15.45
C LEU A 43 9.36 21.02 14.95
N ALA A 44 9.66 21.58 13.78
CA ALA A 44 11.02 21.64 13.24
C ALA A 44 11.96 22.50 14.12
N VAL A 45 11.47 23.63 14.65
CA VAL A 45 12.22 24.46 15.60
C VAL A 45 12.47 23.70 16.91
N LEU A 46 11.47 23.02 17.44
CA LEU A 46 11.60 22.20 18.66
C LEU A 46 12.61 21.05 18.46
N GLU A 47 12.65 20.43 17.28
CA GLU A 47 13.69 19.43 16.95
C GLU A 47 15.09 20.04 17.00
N GLN A 48 15.27 21.24 16.44
CA GLN A 48 16.55 21.95 16.50
C GLN A 48 16.95 22.40 17.90
N MET A 49 15.97 22.67 18.76
CA MET A 49 16.21 22.97 20.19
C MET A 49 16.54 21.72 21.01
N GLY A 50 16.61 20.55 20.41
CA GLY A 50 17.03 19.30 21.06
C GLY A 50 15.89 18.43 21.58
N LEU A 51 14.64 18.69 21.21
CA LEU A 51 13.53 17.80 21.58
C LEU A 51 13.70 16.42 20.88
N PRO A 52 13.67 15.31 21.64
CA PRO A 52 13.81 13.95 21.05
C PRO A 52 12.74 13.68 20.00
N ARG A 53 13.12 13.03 18.89
CA ARG A 53 12.23 12.71 17.76
C ARG A 53 10.98 11.92 18.16
N SER A 54 11.09 11.07 19.17
CA SER A 54 9.95 10.30 19.69
C SER A 54 8.84 11.21 20.21
N TYR A 55 9.19 12.30 20.95
CA TYR A 55 8.20 13.27 21.42
C TYR A 55 7.57 14.05 20.28
N ILE A 56 8.36 14.43 19.27
CA ILE A 56 7.84 15.09 18.05
C ILE A 56 6.84 14.19 17.34
N GLY A 57 7.17 12.90 17.18
CA GLY A 57 6.26 11.91 16.60
C GLY A 57 4.96 11.76 17.40
N PHE A 58 5.05 11.75 18.74
CA PHE A 58 3.89 11.70 19.63
C PHE A 58 3.00 12.94 19.51
N ILE A 59 3.60 14.12 19.55
CA ILE A 59 2.87 15.41 19.42
C ILE A 59 2.16 15.46 18.07
N PHE A 60 2.85 15.08 16.99
CA PHE A 60 2.27 15.05 15.64
C PHE A 60 1.10 14.06 15.56
N LEU A 61 1.26 12.85 16.08
CA LEU A 61 0.23 11.82 16.09
C LEU A 61 -1.01 12.28 16.88
N LEU A 62 -0.83 12.76 18.11
CA LEU A 62 -1.94 13.20 18.95
C LEU A 62 -2.65 14.43 18.36
N ALA A 63 -1.90 15.39 17.83
CA ALA A 63 -2.48 16.58 17.21
C ALA A 63 -3.33 16.22 15.98
N THR A 64 -2.84 15.31 15.12
CA THR A 64 -3.58 14.86 13.93
C THR A 64 -4.82 14.04 14.29
N VAL A 65 -4.73 13.11 15.24
CA VAL A 65 -5.88 12.34 15.73
C VAL A 65 -6.93 13.27 16.37
N ALA A 66 -6.51 14.21 17.22
CA ALA A 66 -7.42 15.17 17.85
C ALA A 66 -8.09 16.09 16.82
N LEU A 67 -7.35 16.53 15.81
CA LEU A 67 -7.89 17.35 14.72
C LEU A 67 -8.97 16.61 13.94
N TYR A 68 -8.70 15.36 13.52
CA TYR A 68 -9.65 14.58 12.75
C TYR A 68 -10.86 14.14 13.57
N ALA A 69 -10.67 13.75 14.81
CA ALA A 69 -11.77 13.49 15.72
C ALA A 69 -12.63 14.74 15.93
N GLY A 70 -12.00 15.92 16.07
CA GLY A 70 -12.69 17.21 16.15
C GLY A 70 -13.54 17.52 14.92
N ILE A 71 -13.02 17.33 13.71
CA ILE A 71 -13.79 17.45 12.46
C ILE A 71 -14.95 16.47 12.46
N GLY A 72 -14.74 15.21 12.88
CA GLY A 72 -15.77 14.20 12.99
C GLY A 72 -16.91 14.60 13.92
N ILE A 73 -16.58 15.09 15.11
CA ILE A 73 -17.55 15.56 16.10
C ILE A 73 -18.35 16.78 15.59
N MET A 74 -17.67 17.74 14.97
CA MET A 74 -18.30 18.92 14.38
C MET A 74 -19.23 18.59 13.20
N SER A 75 -18.93 17.50 12.50
CA SER A 75 -19.68 17.04 11.33
C SER A 75 -20.76 16.01 11.66
N ARG A 76 -21.00 15.73 12.93
CA ARG A 76 -22.03 14.77 13.38
C ARG A 76 -23.39 15.10 12.75
N THR A 77 -24.12 14.06 12.37
CA THR A 77 -25.47 14.20 11.77
C THR A 77 -26.35 13.01 12.13
N THR A 78 -27.66 13.26 12.18
CA THR A 78 -28.69 12.23 12.32
C THR A 78 -29.52 12.07 11.04
N ASP A 79 -29.25 12.90 10.02
CA ASP A 79 -29.92 12.82 8.72
C ASP A 79 -29.29 11.71 7.87
N ALA A 80 -30.13 10.78 7.40
CA ALA A 80 -29.67 9.63 6.60
C ALA A 80 -29.00 10.06 5.29
N ALA A 81 -29.49 11.10 4.60
CA ALA A 81 -28.89 11.57 3.36
C ALA A 81 -27.53 12.22 3.61
N GLU A 82 -27.35 12.92 4.73
CA GLU A 82 -26.05 13.46 5.10
C GLU A 82 -25.08 12.35 5.55
N TYR A 83 -25.61 11.35 6.28
CA TYR A 83 -24.80 10.23 6.78
C TYR A 83 -24.27 9.33 5.66
N TYR A 84 -25.10 8.94 4.68
CA TYR A 84 -24.69 8.01 3.63
C TYR A 84 -24.05 8.66 2.40
N VAL A 85 -24.44 9.89 2.04
CA VAL A 85 -24.00 10.55 0.79
C VAL A 85 -23.63 12.02 0.96
N ALA A 86 -23.29 12.45 2.17
CA ALA A 86 -22.93 13.83 2.51
C ALA A 86 -23.92 14.89 1.98
N GLY A 87 -25.22 14.54 1.96
CA GLY A 87 -26.29 15.39 1.46
C GLY A 87 -26.24 15.70 -0.03
N ARG A 88 -25.35 15.08 -0.80
CA ARG A 88 -25.07 15.33 -2.24
C ARG A 88 -24.77 16.81 -2.56
N ARG A 89 -24.23 17.57 -1.58
CA ARG A 89 -23.96 19.03 -1.69
C ARG A 89 -22.49 19.37 -1.78
N VAL A 90 -21.60 18.38 -1.75
CA VAL A 90 -20.16 18.61 -1.78
C VAL A 90 -19.76 19.23 -3.13
N PRO A 91 -19.10 20.41 -3.16
CA PRO A 91 -18.64 21.01 -4.41
C PRO A 91 -17.62 20.12 -5.12
N ALA A 92 -17.60 20.13 -6.46
CA ALA A 92 -16.81 19.22 -7.29
C ALA A 92 -15.32 19.18 -6.92
N ILE A 93 -14.69 20.32 -6.65
CA ILE A 93 -13.28 20.41 -6.28
C ILE A 93 -13.03 19.65 -4.96
N TYR A 94 -13.86 19.90 -3.94
CA TYR A 94 -13.71 19.24 -2.64
C TYR A 94 -14.02 17.74 -2.72
N ASN A 95 -14.99 17.35 -3.55
CA ASN A 95 -15.26 15.94 -3.81
C ASN A 95 -14.07 15.26 -4.49
N GLY A 96 -13.44 15.93 -5.47
CA GLY A 96 -12.21 15.45 -6.09
C GLY A 96 -11.05 15.31 -5.10
N MET A 97 -10.87 16.29 -4.21
CA MET A 97 -9.87 16.22 -3.14
C MET A 97 -10.12 15.07 -2.18
N ALA A 98 -11.38 14.86 -1.75
CA ALA A 98 -11.75 13.75 -0.88
C ALA A 98 -11.51 12.40 -1.55
N THR A 99 -11.90 12.24 -2.81
CA THR A 99 -11.66 11.02 -3.60
C THR A 99 -10.15 10.78 -3.79
N GLY A 100 -9.38 11.84 -4.05
CA GLY A 100 -7.93 11.76 -4.14
C GLY A 100 -7.27 11.32 -2.83
N ALA A 101 -7.74 11.83 -1.70
CA ALA A 101 -7.26 11.41 -0.38
C ALA A 101 -7.58 9.94 -0.07
N ASP A 102 -8.76 9.49 -0.49
CA ASP A 102 -9.18 8.10 -0.32
C ASP A 102 -8.26 7.12 -1.07
N TRP A 103 -7.83 7.51 -2.28
CA TRP A 103 -6.83 6.75 -3.04
C TRP A 103 -5.45 6.75 -2.36
N MET A 104 -5.06 7.84 -1.68
CA MET A 104 -3.78 8.02 -0.99
C MET A 104 -3.75 7.24 0.34
N SER A 105 -3.89 5.94 0.28
CA SER A 105 -3.90 5.03 1.44
C SER A 105 -2.50 4.52 1.80
N ALA A 106 -2.39 3.78 2.91
CA ALA A 106 -1.16 3.10 3.28
C ALA A 106 -0.68 2.13 2.18
N ALA A 107 -1.60 1.47 1.48
CA ALA A 107 -1.28 0.57 0.38
C ALA A 107 -0.64 1.31 -0.80
N SER A 108 -1.16 2.49 -1.18
CA SER A 108 -0.61 3.27 -2.30
C SER A 108 0.68 4.00 -1.94
N PHE A 109 0.80 4.56 -0.73
CA PHE A 109 2.00 5.31 -0.33
C PHE A 109 3.16 4.41 0.07
N ILE A 110 2.92 3.41 0.93
CA ILE A 110 3.97 2.55 1.46
C ILE A 110 4.11 1.31 0.58
N GLY A 111 3.01 0.61 0.35
CA GLY A 111 3.02 -0.65 -0.39
C GLY A 111 3.42 -0.46 -1.85
N MET A 112 2.82 0.50 -2.55
CA MET A 112 3.12 0.73 -3.97
C MET A 112 4.51 1.33 -4.18
N ALA A 113 4.96 2.24 -3.30
CA ALA A 113 6.33 2.74 -3.36
C ALA A 113 7.36 1.61 -3.20
N GLY A 114 7.11 0.68 -2.26
CA GLY A 114 7.92 -0.53 -2.09
C GLY A 114 7.85 -1.45 -3.32
N THR A 115 6.68 -1.66 -3.89
CA THR A 115 6.50 -2.47 -5.10
C THR A 115 7.27 -1.87 -6.28
N LEU A 116 7.18 -0.56 -6.51
CA LEU A 116 7.95 0.12 -7.57
C LEU A 116 9.46 0.03 -7.35
N TYR A 117 9.89 0.15 -6.10
CA TYR A 117 11.30 -0.02 -5.75
C TYR A 117 11.82 -1.42 -6.07
N LEU A 118 11.03 -2.46 -5.79
CA LEU A 118 11.42 -3.86 -6.01
C LEU A 118 11.23 -4.34 -7.47
N THR A 119 10.19 -3.87 -8.15
CA THR A 119 9.80 -4.38 -9.49
C THR A 119 10.14 -3.42 -10.63
N GLY A 120 10.53 -2.19 -10.30
CA GLY A 120 10.88 -1.17 -11.30
C GLY A 120 9.71 -0.84 -12.22
N TYR A 121 9.98 -0.78 -13.53
CA TYR A 121 8.98 -0.40 -14.53
C TYR A 121 7.73 -1.29 -14.57
N GLY A 122 7.87 -2.57 -14.26
CA GLY A 122 6.73 -3.51 -14.22
C GLY A 122 5.66 -3.13 -13.20
N GLY A 123 6.04 -2.46 -12.11
CA GLY A 123 5.11 -1.96 -11.10
C GLY A 123 4.19 -0.83 -11.57
N LEU A 124 4.50 -0.16 -12.68
CA LEU A 124 3.64 0.89 -13.25
C LEU A 124 2.30 0.35 -13.75
N ALA A 125 2.18 -0.96 -14.00
CA ALA A 125 0.91 -1.57 -14.37
C ALA A 125 -0.20 -1.29 -13.37
N PHE A 126 0.12 -1.35 -12.07
CA PHE A 126 -0.84 -1.05 -10.98
C PHE A 126 -1.28 0.42 -11.01
N ILE A 127 -0.34 1.35 -11.20
CA ILE A 127 -0.65 2.79 -11.24
C ILE A 127 -1.52 3.11 -12.44
N MET A 128 -1.18 2.56 -13.61
CA MET A 128 -1.94 2.79 -14.85
C MET A 128 -3.35 2.22 -14.75
N GLY A 129 -3.49 0.98 -14.23
CA GLY A 129 -4.78 0.33 -14.06
C GLY A 129 -5.69 1.12 -13.11
N TRP A 130 -5.21 1.44 -11.91
CA TRP A 130 -6.00 2.20 -10.93
C TRP A 130 -6.37 3.61 -11.42
N THR A 131 -5.42 4.34 -12.00
CA THR A 131 -5.71 5.69 -12.52
C THR A 131 -6.71 5.63 -13.67
N GLY A 132 -6.53 4.70 -14.61
CA GLY A 132 -7.46 4.46 -15.71
C GLY A 132 -8.85 4.05 -15.21
N GLY A 133 -8.91 3.15 -14.23
CA GLY A 133 -10.15 2.69 -13.59
C GLY A 133 -10.93 3.84 -12.95
N TYR A 134 -10.27 4.71 -12.19
CA TYR A 134 -10.91 5.92 -11.62
C TYR A 134 -11.45 6.85 -12.70
N CYS A 135 -10.73 7.04 -13.81
CA CYS A 135 -11.22 7.85 -14.94
C CYS A 135 -12.48 7.22 -15.56
N LEU A 136 -12.48 5.91 -15.77
CA LEU A 136 -13.64 5.19 -16.31
C LEU A 136 -14.85 5.28 -15.38
N VAL A 137 -14.66 5.08 -14.08
CA VAL A 137 -15.71 5.22 -13.06
C VAL A 137 -16.26 6.64 -13.06
N ALA A 138 -15.39 7.65 -13.08
CA ALA A 138 -15.82 9.06 -13.05
C ALA A 138 -16.61 9.47 -14.31
N LEU A 139 -16.22 8.97 -15.48
CA LEU A 139 -16.84 9.35 -16.75
C LEU A 139 -18.13 8.57 -17.05
N PHE A 140 -18.15 7.27 -16.77
CA PHE A 140 -19.22 6.39 -17.25
C PHE A 140 -20.11 5.86 -16.13
N LEU A 141 -19.55 5.50 -14.97
CA LEU A 141 -20.30 4.81 -13.92
C LEU A 141 -20.92 5.79 -12.91
N ALA A 142 -20.16 6.72 -12.40
CA ALA A 142 -20.61 7.63 -11.34
C ALA A 142 -21.81 8.52 -11.76
N PRO A 143 -21.86 9.10 -12.98
CA PRO A 143 -23.03 9.86 -13.42
C PRO A 143 -24.30 9.02 -13.52
N TYR A 144 -24.17 7.76 -13.96
CA TYR A 144 -25.27 6.83 -14.06
C TYR A 144 -25.81 6.44 -12.68
N LEU A 145 -24.94 6.03 -11.75
CA LEU A 145 -25.30 5.68 -10.38
C LEU A 145 -25.94 6.86 -9.65
N ARG A 146 -25.42 8.07 -9.86
CA ARG A 146 -26.01 9.28 -9.26
C ARG A 146 -27.42 9.56 -9.76
N LYS A 147 -27.70 9.36 -11.06
CA LYS A 147 -29.04 9.50 -11.62
C LYS A 147 -30.00 8.44 -11.09
N PHE A 148 -29.52 7.23 -10.88
CA PHE A 148 -30.32 6.13 -10.32
C PHE A 148 -30.79 6.41 -8.89
N GLY A 149 -29.99 7.12 -8.10
CA GLY A 149 -30.41 7.76 -6.85
C GLY A 149 -30.31 6.91 -5.59
N GLN A 150 -29.88 5.67 -5.65
CA GLN A 150 -29.69 4.82 -4.47
C GLN A 150 -28.48 5.25 -3.62
N PHE A 151 -28.47 4.87 -2.34
CA PHE A 151 -27.41 5.25 -1.41
C PHE A 151 -26.21 4.31 -1.44
N THR A 152 -26.44 3.02 -1.69
CA THR A 152 -25.40 1.99 -1.67
C THR A 152 -25.40 1.15 -2.94
N ILE A 153 -24.28 0.50 -3.24
CA ILE A 153 -24.18 -0.45 -4.36
C ILE A 153 -25.14 -1.65 -4.19
N PRO A 154 -25.27 -2.28 -3.01
CA PRO A 154 -26.26 -3.31 -2.80
C PRO A 154 -27.72 -2.86 -3.08
N ASP A 155 -28.08 -1.62 -2.69
CA ASP A 155 -29.40 -1.07 -2.98
C ASP A 155 -29.60 -0.88 -4.50
N PHE A 156 -28.58 -0.36 -5.18
CA PHE A 156 -28.60 -0.27 -6.63
C PHE A 156 -28.80 -1.63 -7.30
N LEU A 157 -28.11 -2.68 -6.85
CA LEU A 157 -28.25 -4.03 -7.41
C LEU A 157 -29.67 -4.59 -7.16
N GLY A 158 -30.20 -4.39 -5.96
CA GLY A 158 -31.54 -4.81 -5.60
C GLY A 158 -32.62 -4.16 -6.46
N GLU A 159 -32.51 -2.85 -6.70
CA GLU A 159 -33.45 -2.10 -7.55
C GLU A 159 -33.27 -2.41 -9.05
N ARG A 160 -32.04 -2.59 -9.50
CA ARG A 160 -31.73 -2.82 -10.93
C ARG A 160 -32.16 -4.19 -11.41
N TYR A 161 -31.88 -5.24 -10.61
CA TYR A 161 -32.11 -6.63 -11.01
C TYR A 161 -33.37 -7.24 -10.38
N GLY A 162 -33.99 -6.53 -9.46
CA GLY A 162 -35.18 -7.00 -8.72
C GLY A 162 -34.83 -8.08 -7.69
N GLY A 163 -35.49 -7.96 -6.51
CA GLY A 163 -35.42 -8.99 -5.49
C GLY A 163 -34.26 -8.90 -4.50
N ASN A 164 -34.41 -9.66 -3.41
CA ASN A 164 -33.49 -9.62 -2.28
C ASN A 164 -32.19 -10.38 -2.54
N LEU A 165 -32.18 -11.32 -3.49
CA LEU A 165 -30.98 -12.14 -3.76
C LEU A 165 -29.83 -11.28 -4.30
N ALA A 166 -30.10 -10.41 -5.29
CA ALA A 166 -29.11 -9.51 -5.86
C ALA A 166 -28.56 -8.53 -4.80
N ARG A 167 -29.44 -8.00 -3.94
CA ARG A 167 -29.07 -7.15 -2.81
C ARG A 167 -28.20 -7.91 -1.81
N PHE A 168 -28.56 -9.13 -1.44
CA PHE A 168 -27.80 -9.95 -0.49
C PHE A 168 -26.39 -10.28 -1.00
N ILE A 169 -26.27 -10.69 -2.28
CA ILE A 169 -24.97 -10.94 -2.91
C ILE A 169 -24.12 -9.66 -2.89
N GLY A 170 -24.73 -8.51 -3.21
CA GLY A 170 -24.06 -7.23 -3.15
C GLY A 170 -23.57 -6.86 -1.75
N ILE A 171 -24.36 -7.10 -0.71
CA ILE A 171 -23.98 -6.88 0.69
C ILE A 171 -22.79 -7.77 1.07
N PHE A 172 -22.86 -9.07 0.77
CA PHE A 172 -21.80 -10.01 1.08
C PHE A 172 -20.48 -9.62 0.40
N ALA A 173 -20.52 -9.29 -0.90
CA ALA A 173 -19.35 -8.84 -1.64
C ALA A 173 -18.77 -7.53 -1.07
N ALA A 174 -19.63 -6.55 -0.75
CA ALA A 174 -19.21 -5.29 -0.16
C ALA A 174 -18.53 -5.48 1.21
N ILE A 175 -19.08 -6.34 2.07
CA ILE A 175 -18.47 -6.66 3.38
C ILE A 175 -17.13 -7.32 3.20
N LEU A 176 -17.00 -8.31 2.30
CA LEU A 176 -15.74 -9.03 2.07
C LEU A 176 -14.65 -8.09 1.54
N CYS A 177 -14.96 -7.25 0.55
CA CYS A 177 -14.04 -6.26 0.02
C CYS A 177 -13.61 -5.24 1.08
N SER A 178 -14.57 -4.69 1.83
CA SER A 178 -14.31 -3.71 2.88
C SER A 178 -13.48 -4.30 4.02
N PHE A 179 -13.78 -5.53 4.45
CA PHE A 179 -13.02 -6.21 5.49
C PHE A 179 -11.55 -6.40 5.10
N THR A 180 -11.30 -6.91 3.89
CA THR A 180 -9.94 -7.09 3.37
C THR A 180 -9.17 -5.77 3.32
N TYR A 181 -9.82 -4.71 2.84
CA TYR A 181 -9.22 -3.38 2.79
C TYR A 181 -8.90 -2.82 4.18
N VAL A 182 -9.84 -2.92 5.12
CA VAL A 182 -9.66 -2.42 6.50
C VAL A 182 -8.51 -3.13 7.20
N VAL A 183 -8.35 -4.45 7.04
CA VAL A 183 -7.22 -5.19 7.61
C VAL A 183 -5.88 -4.62 7.13
N ALA A 184 -5.75 -4.35 5.82
CA ALA A 184 -4.53 -3.76 5.26
C ALA A 184 -4.27 -2.34 5.80
N GLN A 185 -5.32 -1.52 5.98
CA GLN A 185 -5.20 -0.16 6.51
C GLN A 185 -4.80 -0.17 8.00
N ILE A 186 -5.42 -1.03 8.81
CA ILE A 186 -5.09 -1.17 10.24
C ILE A 186 -3.62 -1.59 10.42
N TYR A 187 -3.13 -2.52 9.61
CA TYR A 187 -1.73 -2.89 9.60
C TYR A 187 -0.81 -1.68 9.31
N GLY A 188 -1.14 -0.89 8.29
CA GLY A 188 -0.40 0.33 7.95
C GLY A 188 -0.40 1.35 9.08
N VAL A 189 -1.54 1.60 9.71
CA VAL A 189 -1.67 2.51 10.86
C VAL A 189 -0.84 2.02 12.04
N GLY A 190 -0.90 0.73 12.39
CA GLY A 190 -0.09 0.15 13.45
C GLY A 190 1.41 0.31 13.22
N LEU A 191 1.86 0.04 12.00
CA LEU A 191 3.27 0.18 11.61
C LEU A 191 3.78 1.62 11.73
N ILE A 192 3.02 2.59 11.19
CA ILE A 192 3.39 4.01 11.25
C ILE A 192 3.38 4.53 12.67
N THR A 193 2.34 4.20 13.45
CA THR A 193 2.22 4.63 14.84
C THR A 193 3.36 4.07 15.68
N ALA A 194 3.66 2.78 15.57
CA ALA A 194 4.79 2.16 16.24
C ALA A 194 6.13 2.84 15.87
N ARG A 195 6.32 3.16 14.59
CA ARG A 195 7.55 3.81 14.13
C ARG A 195 7.71 5.23 14.62
N LEU A 196 6.63 6.00 14.67
CA LEU A 196 6.66 7.42 15.09
C LEU A 196 6.72 7.57 16.62
N SER A 197 5.97 6.74 17.35
CA SER A 197 5.84 6.87 18.81
C SER A 197 6.79 5.97 19.60
N GLY A 198 7.36 4.93 18.97
CA GLY A 198 8.11 3.88 19.68
C GLY A 198 7.24 2.93 20.51
N LEU A 199 5.92 3.03 20.42
CA LEU A 199 4.97 2.12 21.09
C LEU A 199 4.95 0.76 20.40
N ALA A 200 4.47 -0.27 21.13
CA ALA A 200 4.20 -1.57 20.55
C ALA A 200 3.16 -1.46 19.43
N PHE A 201 3.30 -2.31 18.41
CA PHE A 201 2.44 -2.32 17.22
C PHE A 201 0.95 -2.39 17.58
N GLU A 202 0.60 -3.26 18.52
CA GLU A 202 -0.78 -3.49 18.98
C GLU A 202 -1.41 -2.23 19.57
N ILE A 203 -0.65 -1.48 20.38
CA ILE A 203 -1.10 -0.21 20.94
C ILE A 203 -1.32 0.82 19.82
N GLY A 204 -0.42 0.86 18.85
CA GLY A 204 -0.54 1.71 17.65
C GLY A 204 -1.83 1.45 16.88
N VAL A 205 -2.19 0.19 16.70
CA VAL A 205 -3.44 -0.22 16.07
C VAL A 205 -4.66 0.34 16.81
N PHE A 206 -4.74 0.17 18.14
CA PHE A 206 -5.88 0.64 18.92
C PHE A 206 -6.01 2.16 18.94
N VAL A 207 -4.91 2.89 19.06
CA VAL A 207 -4.91 4.35 19.02
C VAL A 207 -5.41 4.88 17.67
N GLY A 208 -4.91 4.31 16.57
CA GLY A 208 -5.35 4.71 15.24
C GLY A 208 -6.80 4.35 14.95
N LEU A 209 -7.22 3.14 15.34
CA LEU A 209 -8.59 2.67 15.16
C LEU A 209 -9.58 3.53 15.96
N GLY A 210 -9.24 3.93 17.18
CA GLY A 210 -10.08 4.79 18.01
C GLY A 210 -10.43 6.12 17.33
N GLY A 211 -9.45 6.79 16.72
CA GLY A 211 -9.68 8.03 15.97
C GLY A 211 -10.62 7.85 14.76
N ILE A 212 -10.43 6.76 14.01
CA ILE A 212 -11.26 6.42 12.85
C ILE A 212 -12.70 6.14 13.28
N LEU A 213 -12.92 5.35 14.33
CA LEU A 213 -14.23 4.99 14.82
C LEU A 213 -15.03 6.21 15.27
N VAL A 214 -14.42 7.15 16.02
CA VAL A 214 -15.09 8.39 16.45
C VAL A 214 -15.59 9.18 15.22
N CYS A 215 -14.76 9.33 14.21
CA CYS A 215 -15.12 10.08 13.00
C CYS A 215 -16.25 9.37 12.22
N SER A 216 -16.14 8.06 12.00
CA SER A 216 -17.09 7.30 11.18
C SER A 216 -18.45 7.13 11.85
N PHE A 217 -18.49 6.82 13.15
CA PHE A 217 -19.79 6.61 13.85
C PHE A 217 -20.61 7.89 14.01
N LEU A 218 -19.96 9.03 14.30
CA LEU A 218 -20.68 10.26 14.60
C LEU A 218 -21.18 11.01 13.37
N GLY A 219 -20.45 10.95 12.26
CA GLY A 219 -20.75 11.81 11.11
C GLY A 219 -20.87 11.09 9.77
N GLY A 220 -20.59 9.79 9.69
CA GLY A 220 -20.68 9.01 8.46
C GLY A 220 -19.90 9.67 7.30
N MET A 221 -20.45 9.57 6.09
CA MET A 221 -19.83 10.14 4.86
C MET A 221 -19.65 11.65 4.92
N ARG A 222 -20.48 12.38 5.66
CA ARG A 222 -20.28 13.82 5.83
C ARG A 222 -18.98 14.13 6.55
N ALA A 223 -18.74 13.48 7.69
CA ALA A 223 -17.49 13.65 8.45
C ALA A 223 -16.29 13.15 7.69
N VAL A 224 -16.38 11.96 7.10
CA VAL A 224 -15.31 11.34 6.30
C VAL A 224 -14.90 12.25 5.15
N THR A 225 -15.85 12.79 4.38
CA THR A 225 -15.56 13.68 3.25
C THR A 225 -14.75 14.92 3.66
N TRP A 226 -15.18 15.62 4.72
CA TRP A 226 -14.47 16.84 5.16
C TRP A 226 -13.12 16.55 5.81
N THR A 227 -12.99 15.42 6.49
CA THR A 227 -11.70 14.94 7.01
C THR A 227 -10.74 14.60 5.87
N GLN A 228 -11.23 13.92 4.84
CA GLN A 228 -10.41 13.57 3.65
C GLN A 228 -9.96 14.81 2.86
N VAL A 229 -10.79 15.85 2.75
CA VAL A 229 -10.36 17.12 2.14
C VAL A 229 -9.19 17.73 2.91
N ALA A 230 -9.27 17.75 4.25
CA ALA A 230 -8.18 18.21 5.09
C ALA A 230 -6.91 17.35 4.92
N GLN A 231 -7.07 16.03 4.90
CA GLN A 231 -5.97 15.08 4.67
C GLN A 231 -5.33 15.27 3.30
N TYR A 232 -6.12 15.46 2.24
CA TYR A 232 -5.61 15.68 0.88
C TYR A 232 -4.60 16.83 0.82
N ILE A 233 -4.91 17.96 1.46
CA ILE A 233 -4.02 19.13 1.48
C ILE A 233 -2.67 18.76 2.12
N ILE A 234 -2.71 18.10 3.28
CA ILE A 234 -1.50 17.65 3.99
C ILE A 234 -0.72 16.65 3.13
N LEU A 235 -1.41 15.64 2.59
CA LEU A 235 -0.77 14.57 1.84
C LEU A 235 -0.08 15.08 0.57
N ILE A 236 -0.70 15.99 -0.18
CA ILE A 236 -0.08 16.57 -1.36
C ILE A 236 1.18 17.35 -1.00
N ILE A 237 1.15 18.17 0.04
CA ILE A 237 2.32 18.93 0.49
C ILE A 237 3.42 17.97 0.97
N ALA A 238 3.06 17.06 1.87
CA ALA A 238 3.99 16.11 2.48
C ALA A 238 4.64 15.15 1.46
N TYR A 239 3.96 14.86 0.35
CA TYR A 239 4.48 14.00 -0.71
C TYR A 239 5.31 14.79 -1.73
N LEU A 240 4.80 15.90 -2.24
CA LEU A 240 5.47 16.66 -3.30
C LEU A 240 6.77 17.31 -2.82
N VAL A 241 6.79 17.88 -1.60
CA VAL A 241 7.97 18.59 -1.10
C VAL A 241 9.22 17.70 -1.08
N PRO A 242 9.26 16.53 -0.42
CA PRO A 242 10.45 15.68 -0.41
C PRO A 242 10.76 15.09 -1.79
N VAL A 243 9.75 14.74 -2.60
CA VAL A 243 9.95 14.17 -3.94
C VAL A 243 10.58 15.20 -4.88
N VAL A 244 10.05 16.42 -4.92
CA VAL A 244 10.60 17.51 -5.74
C VAL A 244 12.00 17.88 -5.26
N TRP A 245 12.19 18.04 -3.95
CA TRP A 245 13.50 18.36 -3.37
C TRP A 245 14.56 17.30 -3.72
N LEU A 246 14.22 16.02 -3.55
CA LEU A 246 15.11 14.91 -3.87
C LEU A 246 15.42 14.84 -5.37
N SER A 247 14.41 15.06 -6.22
CA SER A 247 14.55 15.11 -7.67
C SER A 247 15.52 16.22 -8.09
N VAL A 248 15.34 17.43 -7.58
CA VAL A 248 16.24 18.56 -7.85
C VAL A 248 17.64 18.28 -7.34
N LYS A 249 17.79 17.75 -6.13
CA LYS A 249 19.11 17.41 -5.54
C LYS A 249 19.87 16.38 -6.36
N GLN A 250 19.19 15.37 -6.92
CA GLN A 250 19.86 14.28 -7.65
C GLN A 250 20.03 14.55 -9.14
N THR A 251 19.16 15.34 -9.74
CA THR A 251 19.02 15.42 -11.19
C THR A 251 18.89 16.86 -11.73
N SER A 252 18.80 17.85 -10.84
CA SER A 252 18.53 19.26 -11.15
C SER A 252 17.19 19.50 -11.83
N VAL A 253 16.29 18.52 -11.91
CA VAL A 253 14.96 18.63 -12.53
C VAL A 253 13.88 18.45 -11.47
N PRO A 254 12.92 19.38 -11.33
CA PRO A 254 11.88 19.30 -10.30
C PRO A 254 10.80 18.24 -10.58
N VAL A 255 10.70 17.73 -11.81
CA VAL A 255 9.70 16.76 -12.24
C VAL A 255 10.37 15.41 -12.49
N PRO A 256 10.33 14.46 -11.54
CA PRO A 256 11.03 13.19 -11.65
C PRO A 256 10.55 12.34 -12.82
N GLN A 257 9.29 12.46 -13.23
CA GLN A 257 8.73 11.73 -14.36
C GLN A 257 9.44 12.07 -15.68
N ALA A 258 9.90 13.30 -15.86
CA ALA A 258 10.59 13.74 -17.09
C ALA A 258 11.97 13.08 -17.27
N ILE A 259 12.60 12.65 -16.18
CA ILE A 259 13.96 12.06 -16.18
C ILE A 259 13.97 10.59 -15.77
N TYR A 260 12.81 10.01 -15.51
CA TYR A 260 12.69 8.63 -15.02
C TYR A 260 13.41 7.64 -15.95
N GLY A 261 13.23 7.76 -17.27
CA GLY A 261 13.91 6.93 -18.26
C GLY A 261 15.45 7.02 -18.19
N ALA A 262 16.01 8.21 -18.03
CA ALA A 262 17.44 8.40 -17.89
C ALA A 262 18.00 7.81 -16.59
N GLN A 263 17.23 7.87 -15.50
CA GLN A 263 17.62 7.22 -14.24
C GLN A 263 17.56 5.69 -14.34
N LEU A 264 16.58 5.14 -15.05
CA LEU A 264 16.49 3.70 -15.30
C LEU A 264 17.69 3.18 -16.09
N GLN A 265 18.23 3.96 -17.04
CA GLN A 265 19.46 3.57 -17.76
C GLN A 265 20.65 3.43 -16.82
N LYS A 266 20.80 4.33 -15.83
CA LYS A 266 21.85 4.21 -14.82
C LYS A 266 21.67 2.95 -13.95
N ILE A 267 20.44 2.62 -13.61
CA ILE A 267 20.13 1.38 -12.88
C ILE A 267 20.51 0.17 -13.72
N THR A 268 20.15 0.13 -15.01
CA THR A 268 20.52 -0.96 -15.93
C THR A 268 22.05 -1.14 -16.01
N ALA A 269 22.79 -0.04 -16.12
CA ALA A 269 24.26 -0.09 -16.12
C ALA A 269 24.81 -0.65 -14.80
N LYS A 270 24.21 -0.25 -13.67
CA LYS A 270 24.60 -0.77 -12.35
C LYS A 270 24.25 -2.25 -12.17
N GLU A 271 23.08 -2.67 -12.66
CA GLU A 271 22.68 -4.08 -12.66
C GLU A 271 23.65 -4.94 -13.48
N ALA A 272 24.09 -4.44 -14.64
CA ALA A 272 25.10 -5.13 -15.46
C ALA A 272 26.44 -5.27 -14.73
N GLN A 273 26.90 -4.22 -14.05
CA GLN A 273 28.11 -4.27 -13.21
C GLN A 273 27.98 -5.30 -12.08
N LEU A 274 26.86 -5.30 -11.36
CA LEU A 274 26.63 -6.23 -10.25
C LEU A 274 26.55 -7.69 -10.73
N LYS A 275 25.95 -7.94 -11.90
CA LYS A 275 25.92 -9.30 -12.49
C LYS A 275 27.30 -9.83 -12.85
N ALA A 276 28.26 -8.94 -13.15
CA ALA A 276 29.63 -9.28 -13.49
C ALA A 276 30.57 -9.25 -12.26
N ASP A 277 30.07 -8.86 -11.07
CA ASP A 277 30.88 -8.76 -9.86
C ASP A 277 31.35 -10.17 -9.41
N PRO A 278 32.67 -10.41 -9.22
CA PRO A 278 33.17 -11.70 -8.75
C PRO A 278 32.52 -12.19 -7.45
N LYS A 279 32.22 -11.28 -6.50
CA LYS A 279 31.58 -11.63 -5.24
C LYS A 279 30.14 -12.12 -5.44
N GLU A 280 29.39 -11.52 -6.37
CA GLU A 280 28.03 -12.00 -6.70
C GLU A 280 28.09 -13.37 -7.39
N LEU A 281 29.08 -13.60 -8.25
CA LEU A 281 29.29 -14.90 -8.89
C LEU A 281 29.66 -15.99 -7.87
N GLU A 282 30.47 -15.70 -6.86
CA GLU A 282 30.73 -16.61 -5.75
C GLU A 282 29.48 -16.96 -4.95
N VAL A 283 28.66 -15.94 -4.65
CA VAL A 283 27.38 -16.15 -3.95
C VAL A 283 26.43 -17.01 -4.78
N ILE A 284 26.31 -16.73 -6.07
CA ILE A 284 25.49 -17.53 -7.01
C ILE A 284 25.97 -18.98 -7.01
N ALA A 285 27.29 -19.22 -7.11
CA ALA A 285 27.87 -20.57 -7.09
C ALA A 285 27.55 -21.31 -5.78
N ALA A 286 27.71 -20.64 -4.63
CA ALA A 286 27.40 -21.23 -3.33
C ALA A 286 25.90 -21.61 -3.19
N PHE A 287 24.99 -20.75 -3.65
CA PHE A 287 23.56 -21.06 -3.62
C PHE A 287 23.16 -22.13 -4.64
N LYS A 288 23.81 -22.19 -5.79
CA LYS A 288 23.63 -23.27 -6.76
C LYS A 288 24.03 -24.62 -6.16
N GLN A 289 25.18 -24.68 -5.49
CA GLN A 289 25.60 -25.90 -4.78
C GLN A 289 24.62 -26.31 -3.67
N ARG A 290 24.09 -25.35 -2.91
CA ARG A 290 23.04 -25.64 -1.90
C ARG A 290 21.75 -26.15 -2.52
N ALA A 291 21.35 -25.62 -3.68
CA ALA A 291 20.18 -26.10 -4.42
C ALA A 291 20.39 -27.53 -4.93
N GLU A 292 21.55 -27.84 -5.48
CA GLU A 292 21.94 -29.20 -5.89
C GLU A 292 21.97 -30.18 -4.72
N GLY A 293 22.48 -29.73 -3.55
CA GLY A 293 22.42 -30.52 -2.32
C GLY A 293 20.98 -30.80 -1.84
N ALA A 294 20.10 -29.80 -1.92
CA ALA A 294 18.67 -30.00 -1.60
C ALA A 294 17.98 -30.93 -2.62
N ASP A 295 18.33 -30.85 -3.90
CA ASP A 295 17.84 -31.76 -4.94
C ASP A 295 18.30 -33.21 -4.71
N ALA A 296 19.56 -33.41 -4.31
CA ALA A 296 20.08 -34.71 -3.93
C ALA A 296 19.30 -35.32 -2.75
N LYS A 297 18.93 -34.52 -1.74
CA LYS A 297 18.11 -34.94 -0.61
C LYS A 297 16.68 -35.34 -1.01
N LEU A 298 16.14 -34.74 -2.08
CA LEU A 298 14.81 -35.10 -2.61
C LEU A 298 14.80 -36.45 -3.35
N LYS A 299 15.94 -36.96 -3.80
CA LYS A 299 16.04 -38.26 -4.49
C LYS A 299 15.90 -39.45 -3.52
N ASP A 300 16.38 -39.27 -2.29
CA ASP A 300 16.26 -40.29 -1.22
C ASP A 300 15.96 -39.57 0.12
N VAL A 301 14.70 -39.28 0.34
CA VAL A 301 14.25 -38.54 1.52
C VAL A 301 14.51 -39.26 2.83
N PRO A 302 14.27 -40.60 2.97
CA PRO A 302 14.57 -41.31 4.21
C PRO A 302 16.07 -41.28 4.58
N ALA A 303 16.93 -41.54 3.63
CA ALA A 303 18.39 -41.49 3.87
C ALA A 303 18.85 -40.07 4.21
N ALA A 304 18.31 -39.03 3.55
CA ALA A 304 18.62 -37.65 3.85
C ALA A 304 18.17 -37.23 5.25
N MET A 305 16.98 -37.67 5.71
CA MET A 305 16.50 -37.42 7.06
C MET A 305 17.41 -38.04 8.12
N ALA A 306 17.83 -39.28 7.89
CA ALA A 306 18.75 -39.98 8.81
C ALA A 306 20.10 -39.27 8.88
N ALA A 307 20.64 -38.82 7.74
CA ALA A 307 21.89 -38.08 7.66
C ALA A 307 21.80 -36.70 8.35
N ASP A 308 20.72 -35.96 8.13
CA ASP A 308 20.52 -34.65 8.76
C ASP A 308 20.35 -34.76 10.27
N LYS A 309 19.65 -35.82 10.76
CA LYS A 309 19.53 -36.10 12.18
C LYS A 309 20.88 -36.45 12.81
N MET A 310 21.63 -37.35 12.22
CA MET A 310 22.97 -37.72 12.67
C MET A 310 23.90 -36.50 12.69
N ALA A 311 23.89 -35.66 11.69
CA ALA A 311 24.72 -34.44 11.63
C ALA A 311 24.33 -33.45 12.74
N ALA A 312 23.05 -33.28 13.03
CA ALA A 312 22.57 -32.40 14.09
C ALA A 312 22.93 -32.93 15.48
N GLU A 313 22.80 -34.24 15.71
CA GLU A 313 23.19 -34.93 16.97
C GLU A 313 24.68 -34.83 17.19
N GLN A 314 25.51 -35.09 16.16
CA GLN A 314 26.97 -34.93 16.20
C GLN A 314 27.37 -33.50 16.58
N LYS A 315 26.80 -32.52 15.91
CA LYS A 315 27.06 -31.11 16.21
C LYS A 315 26.72 -30.74 17.63
N LEU A 316 25.61 -31.25 18.15
CA LEU A 316 25.19 -31.01 19.54
C LEU A 316 26.18 -31.68 20.53
N ALA A 317 26.64 -32.90 20.23
CA ALA A 317 27.63 -33.60 21.04
C ALA A 317 28.97 -32.85 21.04
N ASP A 318 29.43 -32.38 19.88
CA ASP A 318 30.68 -31.61 19.75
C ASP A 318 30.63 -30.28 20.53
N LEU A 319 29.52 -29.54 20.46
CA LEU A 319 29.32 -28.31 21.24
C LEU A 319 29.30 -28.57 22.76
N LYS A 320 28.64 -29.64 23.21
CA LYS A 320 28.62 -30.05 24.64
C LYS A 320 30.02 -30.51 25.09
N GLY A 321 30.74 -31.25 24.25
CA GLY A 321 32.11 -31.72 24.56
C GLY A 321 33.12 -30.58 24.60
N ALA A 322 32.94 -29.53 23.79
CA ALA A 322 33.80 -28.36 23.76
C ALA A 322 33.48 -27.31 24.85
N ASN A 323 32.51 -27.56 25.74
CA ASN A 323 32.00 -26.59 26.70
C ASN A 323 31.61 -25.23 26.05
N ALA A 324 30.99 -25.30 24.88
CA ALA A 324 30.56 -24.13 24.14
C ALA A 324 29.54 -23.26 24.93
N PRO A 325 29.40 -21.95 24.61
CA PRO A 325 28.44 -21.10 25.26
C PRO A 325 27.02 -21.69 25.27
N LEU A 326 26.31 -21.55 26.40
CA LEU A 326 24.95 -22.11 26.57
C LEU A 326 23.98 -21.72 25.45
N ALA A 327 24.13 -20.51 24.91
CA ALA A 327 23.33 -20.03 23.77
C ALA A 327 23.52 -20.88 22.51
N ASP A 328 24.74 -21.33 22.24
CA ASP A 328 25.07 -22.16 21.06
C ASP A 328 24.54 -23.58 21.21
N VAL A 329 24.63 -24.14 22.43
CA VAL A 329 24.05 -25.44 22.75
C VAL A 329 22.53 -25.43 22.65
N GLN A 330 21.87 -24.41 23.19
CA GLN A 330 20.40 -24.24 23.07
C GLN A 330 19.98 -24.02 21.59
N ALA A 331 20.75 -23.29 20.79
CA ALA A 331 20.47 -23.12 19.36
C ALA A 331 20.58 -24.47 18.61
N ALA A 332 21.56 -25.32 18.94
CA ALA A 332 21.72 -26.64 18.35
C ALA A 332 20.59 -27.60 18.77
N GLU A 333 20.18 -27.57 20.04
CA GLU A 333 19.01 -28.35 20.53
C GLU A 333 17.73 -27.96 19.84
N LYS A 334 17.49 -26.66 19.69
CA LYS A 334 16.35 -26.13 18.92
C LYS A 334 16.39 -26.51 17.45
N ALA A 335 17.57 -26.51 16.83
CA ALA A 335 17.74 -26.94 15.44
C ALA A 335 17.46 -28.44 15.27
N LEU A 336 17.90 -29.29 16.21
CA LEU A 336 17.60 -30.70 16.20
C LEU A 336 16.08 -30.99 16.39
N ALA A 337 15.43 -30.26 17.29
CA ALA A 337 13.98 -30.37 17.50
C ALA A 337 13.15 -29.84 16.33
N ALA A 338 13.69 -28.95 15.52
CA ALA A 338 13.03 -28.39 14.33
C ALA A 338 13.16 -29.27 13.07
N LEU A 339 13.89 -30.41 13.13
CA LEU A 339 13.97 -31.32 11.99
C LEU A 339 12.60 -31.94 11.70
N PRO A 340 12.27 -32.17 10.43
CA PRO A 340 11.01 -32.77 10.02
C PRO A 340 10.83 -34.16 10.66
N ALA A 341 9.67 -34.38 11.27
CA ALA A 341 9.35 -35.65 11.91
C ALA A 341 8.84 -36.70 10.93
N THR A 342 8.22 -36.29 9.83
CA THR A 342 7.67 -37.19 8.80
C THR A 342 8.37 -37.02 7.45
N GLU A 343 8.34 -38.08 6.64
CA GLU A 343 8.88 -38.04 5.26
C GLU A 343 8.17 -37.00 4.41
N ALA A 344 6.87 -36.80 4.58
CA ALA A 344 6.09 -35.82 3.86
C ALA A 344 6.54 -34.39 4.19
N ASP A 345 6.79 -34.10 5.48
CA ASP A 345 7.28 -32.80 5.93
C ASP A 345 8.71 -32.55 5.46
N ALA A 346 9.56 -33.56 5.51
CA ALA A 346 10.93 -33.49 5.00
C ALA A 346 10.97 -33.20 3.50
N LYS A 347 10.16 -33.89 2.70
CA LYS A 347 10.04 -33.64 1.26
C LYS A 347 9.60 -32.20 0.99
N LYS A 348 8.62 -31.71 1.73
CA LYS A 348 8.17 -30.31 1.61
C LYS A 348 9.27 -29.32 1.99
N ALA A 349 10.00 -29.57 3.08
CA ALA A 349 11.08 -28.73 3.55
C ALA A 349 12.26 -28.69 2.55
N TYR A 350 12.67 -29.83 2.01
CA TYR A 350 13.72 -29.92 1.03
C TYR A 350 13.33 -29.26 -0.31
N ALA A 351 12.08 -29.44 -0.75
CA ALA A 351 11.55 -28.77 -1.94
C ALA A 351 11.54 -27.23 -1.77
N ALA A 352 11.12 -26.77 -0.60
CA ALA A 352 11.15 -25.33 -0.27
C ALA A 352 12.58 -24.79 -0.23
N ALA A 353 13.50 -25.53 0.40
CA ALA A 353 14.93 -25.18 0.43
C ALA A 353 15.56 -25.15 -0.96
N LYS A 354 15.24 -26.14 -1.83
CA LYS A 354 15.68 -26.14 -3.24
C LYS A 354 15.18 -24.89 -3.95
N SER A 355 13.89 -24.62 -3.90
CA SER A 355 13.29 -23.47 -4.58
C SER A 355 13.87 -22.14 -4.10
N ALA A 356 14.06 -21.96 -2.79
CA ALA A 356 14.67 -20.76 -2.22
C ALA A 356 16.12 -20.56 -2.66
N ASN A 357 16.93 -21.63 -2.66
CA ASN A 357 18.30 -21.58 -3.12
C ASN A 357 18.41 -21.36 -4.65
N GLU A 358 17.55 -21.98 -5.46
CA GLU A 358 17.48 -21.72 -6.89
C GLU A 358 17.10 -20.27 -7.21
N ALA A 359 16.19 -19.69 -6.44
CA ALA A 359 15.83 -18.28 -6.59
C ALA A 359 17.04 -17.36 -6.31
N ARG A 360 17.81 -17.63 -5.25
CA ARG A 360 18.99 -16.83 -4.91
C ARG A 360 20.19 -17.14 -5.83
N ALA A 361 20.26 -18.30 -6.43
CA ALA A 361 21.27 -18.68 -7.41
C ALA A 361 21.13 -17.95 -8.76
N LYS A 362 20.01 -17.23 -8.97
CA LYS A 362 19.85 -16.36 -10.13
C LYS A 362 20.59 -15.05 -9.92
N PRO A 363 21.14 -14.41 -10.99
CA PRO A 363 21.75 -13.09 -10.88
C PRO A 363 20.82 -12.10 -10.20
N LEU A 364 21.33 -11.32 -9.25
CA LEU A 364 20.55 -10.37 -8.43
C LEU A 364 19.33 -11.00 -7.75
N ALA A 365 19.45 -12.23 -7.27
CA ALA A 365 18.39 -13.02 -6.64
C ALA A 365 17.14 -13.21 -7.51
N GLY A 366 17.28 -13.15 -8.83
CA GLY A 366 16.18 -13.30 -9.77
C GLY A 366 15.26 -12.09 -9.86
N MET A 367 15.65 -10.95 -9.33
CA MET A 367 14.88 -9.71 -9.50
C MET A 367 14.78 -9.33 -10.98
N PRO A 368 13.59 -8.92 -11.45
CA PRO A 368 13.43 -8.46 -12.81
C PRO A 368 14.25 -7.18 -13.04
N PRO A 369 14.80 -6.96 -14.25
CA PRO A 369 15.49 -5.73 -14.58
C PRO A 369 14.57 -4.52 -14.39
N HIS A 370 15.01 -3.54 -13.59
CA HIS A 370 14.16 -2.38 -13.22
C HIS A 370 13.80 -1.49 -14.41
N ALA A 371 14.66 -1.43 -15.42
CA ALA A 371 14.43 -0.61 -16.61
C ALA A 371 13.63 -1.31 -17.70
N GLN A 372 13.41 -2.60 -17.59
CA GLN A 372 12.64 -3.35 -18.58
C GLN A 372 11.16 -3.36 -18.22
N GLN A 373 10.32 -3.06 -19.20
CA GLN A 373 8.86 -3.13 -19.06
C GLN A 373 8.38 -4.58 -18.95
N TYR A 374 9.02 -5.47 -19.71
CA TYR A 374 8.70 -6.89 -19.75
C TYR A 374 9.94 -7.74 -19.50
N ALA A 375 9.77 -8.88 -18.86
CA ALA A 375 10.82 -9.87 -18.72
C ALA A 375 11.05 -10.62 -20.03
N GLY A 376 12.25 -11.16 -20.25
CA GLY A 376 12.60 -11.86 -21.48
C GLY A 376 13.09 -10.94 -22.59
N ASP A 377 13.32 -11.51 -23.78
CA ASP A 377 13.82 -10.79 -24.96
C ASP A 377 12.95 -11.16 -26.18
N PRO A 378 12.34 -10.19 -26.88
CA PRO A 378 11.55 -10.46 -28.07
C PRO A 378 12.37 -10.99 -29.24
N ASN A 379 13.68 -10.75 -29.25
CA ASN A 379 14.60 -11.19 -30.31
C ASN A 379 15.52 -12.34 -29.87
N GLY A 380 15.30 -12.87 -28.68
CA GLY A 380 16.10 -13.96 -28.11
C GLY A 380 15.65 -15.34 -28.59
N ASP A 381 16.09 -16.37 -27.88
CA ASP A 381 15.66 -17.74 -28.12
C ASP A 381 14.14 -17.95 -27.85
N GLU A 382 13.60 -19.08 -28.24
CA GLU A 382 12.17 -19.40 -28.08
C GLU A 382 11.69 -19.25 -26.63
N LYS A 383 12.53 -19.61 -25.64
CA LYS A 383 12.22 -19.48 -24.23
C LYS A 383 12.16 -18.02 -23.79
N ALA A 384 13.11 -17.20 -24.26
CA ALA A 384 13.14 -15.77 -23.98
C ALA A 384 11.95 -15.03 -24.61
N GLN A 385 11.59 -15.38 -25.85
CA GLN A 385 10.41 -14.86 -26.53
C GLN A 385 9.11 -15.25 -25.82
N LYS A 386 8.99 -16.52 -25.39
CA LYS A 386 7.85 -16.97 -24.60
C LYS A 386 7.72 -16.18 -23.30
N THR A 387 8.80 -16.01 -22.56
CA THR A 387 8.85 -15.22 -21.32
C THR A 387 8.43 -13.78 -21.57
N PHE A 388 8.92 -13.17 -22.65
CA PHE A 388 8.55 -11.81 -23.04
C PHE A 388 7.05 -11.68 -23.34
N ASN A 389 6.50 -12.59 -24.11
CA ASN A 389 5.07 -12.58 -24.45
C ASN A 389 4.16 -12.83 -23.24
N GLU A 390 4.57 -13.69 -22.32
CA GLU A 390 3.85 -13.95 -21.07
C GLU A 390 3.89 -12.74 -20.15
N SER A 391 5.04 -12.12 -19.94
CA SER A 391 5.17 -10.93 -19.10
C SER A 391 4.42 -9.73 -19.66
N ARG A 392 4.41 -9.55 -20.99
CA ARG A 392 3.63 -8.52 -21.68
C ARG A 392 2.13 -8.73 -21.50
N ARG A 393 1.64 -9.97 -21.64
CA ARG A 393 0.23 -10.30 -21.41
C ARG A 393 -0.16 -10.06 -19.94
N ASN A 394 0.68 -10.45 -19.00
CA ASN A 394 0.45 -10.23 -17.58
C ASN A 394 0.42 -8.75 -17.23
N PHE A 395 1.33 -7.94 -17.78
CA PHE A 395 1.33 -6.48 -17.58
C PHE A 395 0.04 -5.85 -18.10
N LEU A 396 -0.36 -6.18 -19.33
CA LEU A 396 -1.61 -5.66 -19.92
C LEU A 396 -2.84 -6.15 -19.14
N ALA A 397 -2.87 -7.41 -18.73
CA ALA A 397 -3.94 -7.94 -17.89
C ALA A 397 -4.06 -7.15 -16.57
N LEU A 398 -2.95 -6.87 -15.89
CA LEU A 398 -2.96 -6.06 -14.68
C LEU A 398 -3.49 -4.64 -14.94
N VAL A 399 -3.09 -4.00 -16.05
CA VAL A 399 -3.58 -2.66 -16.41
C VAL A 399 -5.08 -2.63 -16.65
N PHE A 400 -5.64 -3.66 -17.27
CA PHE A 400 -7.07 -3.71 -17.62
C PHE A 400 -7.96 -4.37 -16.56
N CYS A 401 -7.39 -5.15 -15.64
CA CYS A 401 -8.16 -5.78 -14.55
C CYS A 401 -8.22 -4.94 -13.28
N LEU A 402 -7.39 -3.94 -13.13
CA LEU A 402 -7.35 -3.00 -12.01
C LEU A 402 -8.13 -1.73 -12.31
#